data_96f9a6d8a822cbaa6d3c97d96b28cc4f
#
_entry.id   96f9a6d8a822cbaa6d3c97d96b28cc4f
#
_cell.length_a   1.000
_cell.length_b   1.000
_cell.length_c   1.000
_cell.angle_alpha   90.00
_cell.angle_beta   90.00
_cell.angle_gamma   90.00
#
_symmetry.space_group_name_H-M   'P 1'
#
loop_
_entity.id
_entity.type
_entity.pdbx_description
1 polymer ?
#
loop_
_entity_poly.entity_id
_entity_poly.type
_entity_poly.pdbx_seq_one_letter_code
_entity_poly.pdbx_strand_id
1 'polypeptide(L)'
;MSIFLAQPEHVGEGIRLAVKDLFDTTGLRTTYGSALFADHFPDRTAEAVIRLEAAGYVNVGKANLHEFAYGISSYNPHFGDVRNPLDARRTAGGSSSGCGAAVAAGLADVALGSDSGGSIRIPSACCGIVGFKPTHGLVPLDGCFPLAPGFDHAGPMARDVERCAAMLEVLASEFTPTELDSLAELEVGVAWLDRAEPLVRGRVAEAAELFPRRRDVSFPLPEGVSAVFLREVAESHRGLFPEHAEAYGDNVRTKLGRCVAVSDADFEAARRQLELYRERAAEAFDGLDLLVTPTLAFVAPPAMKDDLQIREAVIRLTYPFNGLGWPALALPCGAAELGLPASVQLVGPAGADARVLAAAALLEWQLGRAARGGSSAPVG
;
A
#
# COMPACT_ATOMS: atom_id res chain seq x y z
N MET A 1 -13.11 18.53 -3.32
CA MET A 1 -12.06 17.61 -2.81
C MET A 1 -12.76 16.64 -1.88
N SER A 2 -12.79 15.38 -2.20
CA SER A 2 -13.49 14.43 -1.34
C SER A 2 -12.49 13.40 -0.83
N ILE A 3 -11.79 13.72 0.28
CA ILE A 3 -10.96 12.74 1.01
C ILE A 3 -11.88 11.69 1.64
N PHE A 4 -13.03 12.10 2.16
CA PHE A 4 -14.04 11.21 2.73
C PHE A 4 -15.31 11.18 1.88
N LEU A 5 -15.91 10.00 1.71
CA LEU A 5 -17.16 9.76 1.01
C LEU A 5 -18.36 9.74 1.94
N ALA A 6 -18.15 9.34 3.19
CA ALA A 6 -19.09 9.40 4.28
C ALA A 6 -18.35 9.69 5.58
N GLN A 7 -19.00 10.39 6.49
CA GLN A 7 -18.46 10.66 7.82
C GLN A 7 -19.56 10.45 8.87
N PRO A 8 -19.23 9.99 10.09
CA PRO A 8 -20.20 9.88 11.17
C PRO A 8 -20.67 11.29 11.59
N GLU A 9 -21.90 11.39 12.08
CA GLU A 9 -22.43 12.66 12.60
C GLU A 9 -21.67 13.16 13.82
N HIS A 10 -21.18 12.22 14.64
CA HIS A 10 -20.39 12.50 15.84
C HIS A 10 -19.13 11.64 15.84
N VAL A 11 -18.01 12.28 16.07
CA VAL A 11 -16.70 11.62 16.27
C VAL A 11 -16.43 11.62 17.76
N GLY A 12 -16.26 10.44 18.36
CA GLY A 12 -15.88 10.27 19.77
C GLY A 12 -14.45 10.71 20.06
N GLU A 13 -14.01 10.54 21.30
CA GLU A 13 -12.60 10.72 21.69
C GLU A 13 -11.82 9.42 21.45
N GLY A 14 -10.60 9.51 20.93
CA GLY A 14 -9.73 8.37 20.64
C GLY A 14 -8.76 8.63 19.51
N ILE A 15 -8.09 7.58 19.06
CA ILE A 15 -7.17 7.63 17.90
C ILE A 15 -8.02 7.73 16.62
N ARG A 16 -7.87 8.84 15.88
CA ARG A 16 -8.67 9.11 14.69
C ARG A 16 -8.28 8.18 13.54
N LEU A 17 -9.23 7.34 13.13
CA LEU A 17 -9.08 6.32 12.10
C LEU A 17 -9.81 6.72 10.81
N ALA A 18 -9.12 6.83 9.69
CA ALA A 18 -9.76 6.84 8.37
C ALA A 18 -9.89 5.39 7.86
N VAL A 19 -11.10 4.99 7.47
CA VAL A 19 -11.36 3.65 6.95
C VAL A 19 -11.53 3.72 5.44
N LYS A 20 -10.70 3.03 4.68
CA LYS A 20 -10.89 2.93 3.22
C LYS A 20 -12.31 2.48 2.90
N ASP A 21 -12.97 3.15 1.97
CA ASP A 21 -14.37 2.87 1.63
C ASP A 21 -14.56 1.53 0.88
N LEU A 22 -13.66 0.61 1.09
CA LEU A 22 -13.69 -0.79 0.68
C LEU A 22 -14.14 -1.72 1.81
N PHE A 23 -13.98 -1.27 3.07
CA PHE A 23 -14.36 -2.02 4.27
C PHE A 23 -15.76 -1.64 4.71
N ASP A 24 -16.63 -2.63 4.84
CA ASP A 24 -17.98 -2.46 5.34
C ASP A 24 -17.99 -1.83 6.74
N THR A 25 -18.90 -0.89 6.95
CA THR A 25 -19.05 -0.20 8.23
C THR A 25 -20.53 0.08 8.49
N THR A 26 -21.12 -0.60 9.43
CA THR A 26 -22.53 -0.43 9.79
C THR A 26 -22.82 1.03 10.18
N GLY A 27 -23.93 1.56 9.71
CA GLY A 27 -24.33 2.94 9.98
C GLY A 27 -23.67 3.99 9.08
N LEU A 28 -22.67 3.60 8.29
CA LEU A 28 -22.05 4.47 7.29
C LEU A 28 -22.21 3.87 5.89
N ARG A 29 -22.50 4.74 4.93
CA ARG A 29 -22.50 4.33 3.52
C ARG A 29 -21.13 3.81 3.12
N THR A 30 -21.10 2.65 2.45
CA THR A 30 -19.88 2.04 1.91
C THR A 30 -20.09 1.78 0.42
N THR A 31 -19.37 2.51 -0.43
CA THR A 31 -19.64 2.54 -1.88
C THR A 31 -18.68 1.68 -2.70
N TYR A 32 -17.61 1.18 -2.10
CA TYR A 32 -16.47 0.54 -2.78
C TYR A 32 -15.89 1.43 -3.91
N GLY A 33 -16.17 2.75 -3.85
CA GLY A 33 -15.80 3.73 -4.85
C GLY A 33 -16.59 3.65 -6.16
N SER A 34 -17.70 2.91 -6.22
CA SER A 34 -18.49 2.69 -7.44
C SER A 34 -19.92 3.21 -7.33
N ALA A 35 -20.46 3.68 -8.47
CA ALA A 35 -21.87 4.05 -8.58
C ALA A 35 -22.82 2.87 -8.33
N LEU A 36 -22.39 1.64 -8.56
CA LEU A 36 -23.17 0.43 -8.29
C LEU A 36 -23.60 0.31 -6.83
N PHE A 37 -22.82 0.86 -5.92
CA PHE A 37 -23.03 0.81 -4.47
C PHE A 37 -23.22 2.20 -3.85
N ALA A 38 -23.65 3.19 -4.65
CA ALA A 38 -23.77 4.57 -4.21
C ALA A 38 -24.67 4.77 -2.97
N ASP A 39 -25.69 3.91 -2.80
CA ASP A 39 -26.63 3.95 -1.68
C ASP A 39 -26.54 2.69 -0.79
N HIS A 40 -25.41 1.99 -0.83
CA HIS A 40 -25.22 0.77 -0.04
C HIS A 40 -24.86 1.07 1.41
N PHE A 41 -25.63 0.51 2.33
CA PHE A 41 -25.40 0.52 3.78
C PHE A 41 -25.21 -0.92 4.24
N PRO A 42 -23.98 -1.31 4.64
CA PRO A 42 -23.71 -2.69 5.09
C PRO A 42 -24.46 -3.07 6.37
N ASP A 43 -24.93 -4.32 6.43
CA ASP A 43 -25.55 -4.90 7.63
C ASP A 43 -24.52 -5.31 8.69
N ARG A 44 -23.27 -5.45 8.31
CA ARG A 44 -22.15 -5.86 9.18
C ARG A 44 -20.96 -4.96 8.98
N THR A 45 -20.23 -4.75 10.06
CA THR A 45 -18.92 -4.07 10.01
C THR A 45 -17.82 -5.09 9.72
N ALA A 46 -16.85 -4.72 8.92
CA ALA A 46 -15.67 -5.52 8.61
C ALA A 46 -14.87 -5.85 9.89
N GLU A 47 -14.37 -7.08 10.00
CA GLU A 47 -13.67 -7.59 11.19
C GLU A 47 -12.48 -6.70 11.59
N ALA A 48 -11.69 -6.24 10.62
CA ALA A 48 -10.57 -5.34 10.88
C ALA A 48 -11.03 -3.99 11.51
N VAL A 49 -12.19 -3.47 11.11
CA VAL A 49 -12.75 -2.24 11.66
C VAL A 49 -13.27 -2.49 13.08
N ILE A 50 -13.97 -3.61 13.32
CA ILE A 50 -14.45 -4.01 14.65
C ILE A 50 -13.30 -4.07 15.65
N ARG A 51 -12.19 -4.71 15.30
CA ARG A 51 -11.01 -4.83 16.16
C ARG A 51 -10.44 -3.46 16.53
N LEU A 52 -10.31 -2.58 15.56
CA LEU A 52 -9.78 -1.24 15.79
C LEU A 52 -10.71 -0.41 16.69
N GLU A 53 -12.02 -0.41 16.41
CA GLU A 53 -13.00 0.32 17.23
C GLU A 53 -13.04 -0.21 18.67
N ALA A 54 -12.97 -1.53 18.86
CA ALA A 54 -12.90 -2.14 20.19
C ALA A 54 -11.62 -1.76 20.95
N ALA A 55 -10.53 -1.42 20.26
CA ALA A 55 -9.28 -0.95 20.86
C ALA A 55 -9.20 0.58 21.03
N GLY A 56 -10.30 1.32 20.84
CA GLY A 56 -10.38 2.76 21.07
C GLY A 56 -9.99 3.63 19.87
N TYR A 57 -9.91 3.04 18.66
CA TYR A 57 -9.82 3.83 17.43
C TYR A 57 -11.21 4.36 17.07
N VAL A 58 -11.28 5.61 16.64
CA VAL A 58 -12.53 6.29 16.33
C VAL A 58 -12.60 6.57 14.83
N ASN A 59 -13.56 5.99 14.15
CA ASN A 59 -13.77 6.19 12.72
C ASN A 59 -14.16 7.65 12.43
N VAL A 60 -13.31 8.39 11.72
CA VAL A 60 -13.55 9.78 11.30
C VAL A 60 -14.14 9.88 9.89
N GLY A 61 -14.23 8.78 9.17
CA GLY A 61 -14.87 8.75 7.86
C GLY A 61 -14.38 7.60 6.97
N LYS A 62 -15.23 7.33 5.96
CA LYS A 62 -14.96 6.39 4.86
C LYS A 62 -14.13 7.10 3.81
N ALA A 63 -12.86 6.70 3.72
CA ALA A 63 -11.87 7.35 2.88
C ALA A 63 -12.04 6.97 1.40
N ASN A 64 -12.03 7.96 0.51
CA ASN A 64 -12.16 7.79 -0.93
C ASN A 64 -11.03 6.90 -1.49
N LEU A 65 -11.34 6.21 -2.58
CA LEU A 65 -10.47 5.23 -3.20
C LEU A 65 -10.66 5.21 -4.72
N HIS A 66 -9.73 4.61 -5.44
CA HIS A 66 -9.98 4.22 -6.83
C HIS A 66 -11.10 3.15 -6.86
N GLU A 67 -12.02 3.25 -7.80
CA GLU A 67 -13.19 2.36 -7.92
C GLU A 67 -12.80 0.89 -7.76
N PHE A 68 -13.47 0.16 -6.85
CA PHE A 68 -13.21 -1.24 -6.46
C PHE A 68 -11.74 -1.56 -6.14
N ALA A 69 -10.99 -0.58 -5.66
CA ALA A 69 -9.55 -0.70 -5.45
C ALA A 69 -8.73 -1.06 -6.70
N TYR A 70 -9.32 -1.03 -7.91
CA TYR A 70 -8.70 -1.51 -9.15
C TYR A 70 -8.01 -0.39 -9.94
N GLY A 71 -7.12 0.34 -9.30
CA GLY A 71 -6.29 1.36 -9.94
C GLY A 71 -5.28 1.99 -8.99
N ILE A 72 -4.35 2.78 -9.54
CA ILE A 72 -3.24 3.40 -8.81
C ILE A 72 -3.33 4.94 -8.78
N SER A 73 -4.28 5.53 -9.47
CA SER A 73 -4.53 6.97 -9.42
C SER A 73 -5.44 7.35 -8.26
N SER A 74 -5.42 8.64 -7.89
CA SER A 74 -6.30 9.21 -6.89
C SER A 74 -7.64 9.70 -7.47
N TYR A 75 -7.91 9.42 -8.73
CA TYR A 75 -9.13 9.81 -9.42
C TYR A 75 -10.21 8.74 -9.26
N ASN A 76 -11.41 9.16 -8.86
CA ASN A 76 -12.60 8.34 -8.87
C ASN A 76 -13.66 9.04 -9.77
N PRO A 77 -14.16 8.34 -10.82
CA PRO A 77 -15.09 8.96 -11.78
C PRO A 77 -16.45 9.31 -11.18
N HIS A 78 -16.85 8.66 -10.09
CA HIS A 78 -18.16 8.79 -9.45
C HIS A 78 -18.14 9.78 -8.28
N PHE A 79 -17.03 9.81 -7.52
CA PHE A 79 -16.93 10.52 -6.25
C PHE A 79 -15.83 11.60 -6.23
N GLY A 80 -15.19 11.85 -7.38
CA GLY A 80 -14.22 12.92 -7.53
C GLY A 80 -12.79 12.55 -7.13
N ASP A 81 -11.90 13.52 -7.25
CA ASP A 81 -10.46 13.36 -7.16
C ASP A 81 -9.95 13.64 -5.73
N VAL A 82 -9.05 12.82 -5.25
CA VAL A 82 -8.29 13.07 -4.03
C VAL A 82 -6.96 13.74 -4.41
N ARG A 83 -6.79 14.97 -3.97
CA ARG A 83 -5.56 15.72 -4.22
C ARG A 83 -4.48 15.34 -3.21
N ASN A 84 -3.25 15.28 -3.70
CA ASN A 84 -2.09 15.07 -2.85
C ASN A 84 -1.88 16.30 -1.94
N PRO A 85 -1.85 16.14 -0.60
CA PRO A 85 -1.67 17.26 0.33
C PRO A 85 -0.32 17.98 0.17
N LEU A 86 0.70 17.32 -0.37
CA LEU A 86 2.03 17.90 -0.57
C LEU A 86 2.10 18.76 -1.84
N ASP A 87 1.38 18.38 -2.90
CA ASP A 87 1.25 19.13 -4.15
C ASP A 87 -0.04 18.72 -4.86
N ALA A 88 -1.02 19.61 -4.91
CA ALA A 88 -2.33 19.36 -5.51
C ALA A 88 -2.31 19.05 -7.03
N ARG A 89 -1.16 19.26 -7.70
CA ARG A 89 -0.95 18.91 -9.12
C ARG A 89 -0.49 17.45 -9.29
N ARG A 90 -0.21 16.76 -8.18
CA ARG A 90 0.26 15.39 -8.15
C ARG A 90 -0.83 14.44 -7.67
N THR A 91 -0.74 13.19 -8.08
CA THR A 91 -1.63 12.15 -7.54
C THR A 91 -1.32 11.91 -6.07
N ALA A 92 -2.34 11.65 -5.27
CA ALA A 92 -2.16 11.10 -3.92
C ALA A 92 -1.79 9.61 -3.94
N GLY A 93 -1.70 9.01 -5.13
CA GLY A 93 -1.54 7.56 -5.29
C GLY A 93 -2.85 6.83 -5.02
N GLY A 94 -2.88 5.54 -5.28
CA GLY A 94 -4.05 4.68 -5.10
C GLY A 94 -3.68 3.20 -4.95
N SER A 95 -4.69 2.44 -4.66
CA SER A 95 -6.13 2.74 -4.57
C SER A 95 -6.57 3.36 -3.23
N SER A 96 -5.78 3.35 -2.16
CA SER A 96 -6.12 3.92 -0.84
C SER A 96 -5.79 5.44 -0.79
N SER A 97 -6.22 6.18 -1.79
CA SER A 97 -5.87 7.61 -1.98
C SER A 97 -6.37 8.51 -0.84
N GLY A 98 -7.62 8.33 -0.41
CA GLY A 98 -8.21 9.06 0.71
C GLY A 98 -7.52 8.76 2.03
N CYS A 99 -7.08 7.50 2.26
CA CYS A 99 -6.32 7.11 3.45
C CYS A 99 -4.99 7.87 3.52
N GLY A 100 -4.18 7.80 2.44
CA GLY A 100 -2.90 8.50 2.37
C GLY A 100 -3.04 10.01 2.55
N ALA A 101 -4.01 10.62 1.86
CA ALA A 101 -4.28 12.04 1.97
C ALA A 101 -4.81 12.45 3.36
N ALA A 102 -5.69 11.66 3.99
CA ALA A 102 -6.23 11.96 5.32
C ALA A 102 -5.13 12.00 6.38
N VAL A 103 -4.23 11.00 6.39
CA VAL A 103 -3.10 10.95 7.33
C VAL A 103 -2.13 12.09 7.06
N ALA A 104 -1.71 12.31 5.80
CA ALA A 104 -0.76 13.37 5.44
C ALA A 104 -1.31 14.77 5.79
N ALA A 105 -2.61 15.02 5.59
CA ALA A 105 -3.27 16.28 5.90
C ALA A 105 -3.61 16.46 7.40
N GLY A 106 -3.42 15.43 8.26
CA GLY A 106 -3.77 15.47 9.68
C GLY A 106 -5.25 15.38 9.98
N LEU A 107 -6.05 14.92 9.05
CA LEU A 107 -7.47 14.66 9.22
C LEU A 107 -7.72 13.34 9.96
N ALA A 108 -6.78 12.44 9.94
CA ALA A 108 -6.73 11.19 10.70
C ALA A 108 -5.33 10.98 11.27
N ASP A 109 -5.22 10.23 12.37
CA ASP A 109 -3.95 9.85 12.98
C ASP A 109 -3.38 8.60 12.29
N VAL A 110 -4.27 7.69 11.91
CA VAL A 110 -4.00 6.46 11.19
C VAL A 110 -5.09 6.17 10.16
N ALA A 111 -4.81 5.26 9.23
CA ALA A 111 -5.82 4.77 8.29
C ALA A 111 -5.70 3.26 8.07
N LEU A 112 -6.85 2.61 7.85
CA LEU A 112 -6.95 1.23 7.40
C LEU A 112 -7.06 1.22 5.87
N GLY A 113 -6.03 0.71 5.21
CA GLY A 113 -5.96 0.56 3.75
C GLY A 113 -6.01 -0.89 3.29
N SER A 114 -6.10 -1.10 1.97
CA SER A 114 -5.91 -2.41 1.33
C SER A 114 -4.84 -2.34 0.25
N ASP A 115 -4.15 -3.44 -0.02
CA ASP A 115 -3.00 -3.51 -0.94
C ASP A 115 -3.03 -4.83 -1.72
N SER A 116 -3.35 -4.76 -3.01
CA SER A 116 -3.36 -5.91 -3.94
C SER A 116 -2.23 -5.83 -4.98
N GLY A 117 -1.57 -4.68 -5.06
CA GLY A 117 -0.45 -4.43 -5.96
C GLY A 117 0.41 -3.23 -5.56
N GLY A 118 0.21 -2.71 -4.34
CA GLY A 118 0.89 -1.54 -3.81
C GLY A 118 -0.05 -0.50 -3.21
N SER A 119 -1.34 -0.81 -3.10
CA SER A 119 -2.36 0.21 -2.80
C SER A 119 -2.37 0.76 -1.35
N ILE A 120 -1.53 0.27 -0.45
CA ILE A 120 -1.12 0.93 0.81
C ILE A 120 0.18 1.71 0.55
N ARG A 121 1.18 1.05 -0.02
CA ARG A 121 2.55 1.55 -0.17
C ARG A 121 2.68 2.69 -1.19
N ILE A 122 1.96 2.62 -2.32
CA ILE A 122 1.94 3.66 -3.35
C ILE A 122 1.41 4.99 -2.79
N PRO A 123 0.19 5.07 -2.21
CA PRO A 123 -0.28 6.34 -1.64
C PRO A 123 0.56 6.80 -0.45
N SER A 124 1.16 5.90 0.33
CA SER A 124 2.09 6.29 1.39
C SER A 124 3.33 6.96 0.83
N ALA A 125 3.95 6.39 -0.20
CA ALA A 125 5.10 6.99 -0.87
C ALA A 125 4.74 8.34 -1.53
N CYS A 126 3.58 8.44 -2.18
CA CYS A 126 3.13 9.68 -2.81
C CYS A 126 2.83 10.80 -1.81
N CYS A 127 2.29 10.47 -0.64
CA CYS A 127 1.88 11.43 0.38
C CYS A 127 2.92 11.65 1.50
N GLY A 128 4.06 10.96 1.44
CA GLY A 128 5.15 11.12 2.43
C GLY A 128 4.80 10.61 3.82
N ILE A 129 4.10 9.50 3.90
CA ILE A 129 3.73 8.81 5.14
C ILE A 129 4.24 7.36 5.14
N VAL A 130 4.13 6.68 6.26
CA VAL A 130 4.43 5.25 6.40
C VAL A 130 3.22 4.41 6.00
N GLY A 131 3.45 3.32 5.28
CA GLY A 131 2.40 2.35 4.95
C GLY A 131 2.94 0.93 5.01
N PHE A 132 2.26 0.08 5.75
CA PHE A 132 2.67 -1.29 5.95
C PHE A 132 1.67 -2.28 5.36
N LYS A 133 2.13 -3.10 4.44
CA LYS A 133 1.44 -4.26 3.91
C LYS A 133 1.94 -5.50 4.66
N PRO A 134 1.15 -6.08 5.56
CA PRO A 134 1.55 -7.27 6.32
C PRO A 134 1.73 -8.53 5.46
N THR A 135 2.15 -9.62 6.08
CA THR A 135 2.08 -10.97 5.50
C THR A 135 0.65 -11.29 5.05
N HIS A 136 0.52 -11.97 3.91
CA HIS A 136 -0.79 -12.38 3.38
C HIS A 136 -1.56 -13.22 4.41
N GLY A 137 -2.82 -12.85 4.64
CA GLY A 137 -3.71 -13.52 5.58
C GLY A 137 -3.51 -13.14 7.06
N LEU A 138 -2.51 -12.32 7.42
CA LEU A 138 -2.27 -11.93 8.81
C LEU A 138 -3.39 -10.99 9.35
N VAL A 139 -3.86 -10.07 8.54
CA VAL A 139 -4.98 -9.19 8.87
C VAL A 139 -6.25 -9.69 8.17
N PRO A 140 -7.40 -9.84 8.89
CA PRO A 140 -8.62 -10.35 8.30
C PRO A 140 -9.20 -9.41 7.24
N LEU A 141 -9.74 -10.00 6.18
CA LEU A 141 -10.40 -9.31 5.07
C LEU A 141 -11.93 -9.51 5.06
N ASP A 142 -12.48 -10.12 6.12
CA ASP A 142 -13.93 -10.31 6.27
C ASP A 142 -14.64 -8.95 6.29
N GLY A 143 -15.61 -8.76 5.38
CA GLY A 143 -16.30 -7.48 5.20
C GLY A 143 -15.49 -6.45 4.39
N CYS A 144 -14.40 -6.84 3.74
CA CYS A 144 -13.72 -6.03 2.73
C CYS A 144 -14.10 -6.52 1.33
N PHE A 145 -14.52 -5.63 0.43
CA PHE A 145 -14.81 -6.04 -0.94
C PHE A 145 -13.53 -6.58 -1.61
N PRO A 146 -13.53 -7.81 -2.14
CA PRO A 146 -12.33 -8.42 -2.69
C PRO A 146 -11.98 -7.82 -4.06
N LEU A 147 -10.67 -7.67 -4.34
CA LEU A 147 -10.18 -7.41 -5.68
C LEU A 147 -9.56 -8.68 -6.30
N ALA A 148 -8.54 -9.22 -5.66
CA ALA A 148 -7.87 -10.47 -6.04
C ALA A 148 -7.42 -11.17 -4.74
N PRO A 149 -8.22 -12.09 -4.18
CA PRO A 149 -8.01 -12.66 -2.85
C PRO A 149 -6.63 -13.23 -2.58
N GLY A 150 -5.98 -13.83 -3.58
CA GLY A 150 -4.60 -14.33 -3.46
C GLY A 150 -3.52 -13.25 -3.39
N PHE A 151 -3.88 -11.98 -3.59
CA PHE A 151 -3.00 -10.82 -3.59
C PHE A 151 -3.45 -9.73 -2.60
N ASP A 152 -4.67 -9.82 -2.08
CA ASP A 152 -5.28 -8.81 -1.24
C ASP A 152 -4.70 -8.84 0.18
N HIS A 153 -4.37 -7.67 0.70
CA HIS A 153 -3.92 -7.46 2.07
C HIS A 153 -4.66 -6.25 2.65
N ALA A 154 -4.92 -6.28 3.95
CA ALA A 154 -5.30 -5.10 4.72
C ALA A 154 -4.12 -4.68 5.61
N GLY A 155 -4.00 -3.38 5.88
CA GLY A 155 -2.92 -2.93 6.75
C GLY A 155 -2.94 -1.44 7.07
N PRO A 156 -2.06 -1.02 8.01
CA PRO A 156 -2.01 0.31 8.55
C PRO A 156 -1.28 1.30 7.63
N MET A 157 -1.73 2.56 7.69
CA MET A 157 -1.07 3.74 7.15
C MET A 157 -1.03 4.80 8.25
N ALA A 158 0.14 5.39 8.52
CA ALA A 158 0.33 6.35 9.60
C ALA A 158 1.47 7.33 9.27
N ARG A 159 1.70 8.32 10.13
CA ARG A 159 2.82 9.26 9.97
C ARG A 159 4.18 8.68 10.34
N ASP A 160 4.21 7.65 11.16
CA ASP A 160 5.39 6.99 11.68
C ASP A 160 5.18 5.47 11.81
N VAL A 161 6.31 4.77 11.99
CA VAL A 161 6.33 3.31 12.10
C VAL A 161 5.68 2.83 13.41
N GLU A 162 5.84 3.59 14.50
CA GLU A 162 5.29 3.24 15.82
C GLU A 162 3.75 3.07 15.75
N ARG A 163 3.05 4.02 15.11
CA ARG A 163 1.59 3.94 14.94
C ARG A 163 1.17 2.81 14.01
N CYS A 164 1.97 2.51 12.98
CA CYS A 164 1.70 1.35 12.13
C CYS A 164 1.83 0.03 12.92
N ALA A 165 2.84 -0.09 13.75
CA ALA A 165 3.06 -1.26 14.61
C ALA A 165 1.94 -1.43 15.63
N ALA A 166 1.59 -0.37 16.37
CA ALA A 166 0.49 -0.39 17.34
C ALA A 166 -0.86 -0.76 16.70
N MET A 167 -1.12 -0.27 15.47
CA MET A 167 -2.34 -0.62 14.76
C MET A 167 -2.31 -2.10 14.31
N LEU A 168 -1.15 -2.64 13.90
CA LEU A 168 -1.03 -4.04 13.53
C LEU A 168 -1.26 -4.98 14.72
N GLU A 169 -0.77 -4.64 15.91
CA GLU A 169 -1.01 -5.41 17.14
C GLU A 169 -2.51 -5.62 17.42
N VAL A 170 -3.32 -4.62 17.10
CA VAL A 170 -4.78 -4.70 17.25
C VAL A 170 -5.40 -5.51 16.09
N LEU A 171 -4.91 -5.32 14.86
CA LEU A 171 -5.47 -5.97 13.68
C LEU A 171 -5.17 -7.47 13.63
N ALA A 172 -4.03 -7.90 14.15
CA ALA A 172 -3.51 -9.26 14.04
C ALA A 172 -3.21 -9.84 15.41
N SER A 173 -4.12 -10.65 15.95
CA SER A 173 -3.99 -11.26 17.28
C SER A 173 -2.77 -12.19 17.44
N GLU A 174 -2.24 -12.71 16.33
CA GLU A 174 -1.06 -13.57 16.31
C GLU A 174 0.26 -12.78 16.17
N PHE A 175 0.16 -11.48 15.90
CA PHE A 175 1.34 -10.63 15.78
C PHE A 175 1.92 -10.33 17.16
N THR A 176 3.24 -10.52 17.28
CA THR A 176 4.00 -10.13 18.47
C THR A 176 5.15 -9.23 18.02
N PRO A 177 5.23 -7.99 18.54
CA PRO A 177 6.35 -7.11 18.26
C PRO A 177 7.69 -7.75 18.66
N THR A 178 8.75 -7.38 17.97
CA THR A 178 10.12 -7.69 18.36
C THR A 178 10.93 -6.41 18.45
N GLU A 179 11.95 -6.41 19.28
CA GLU A 179 12.90 -5.31 19.38
C GLU A 179 14.19 -5.68 18.64
N LEU A 180 14.85 -4.68 18.10
CA LEU A 180 16.20 -4.74 17.56
C LEU A 180 17.04 -3.64 18.21
N ASP A 181 18.20 -3.98 18.70
CA ASP A 181 19.10 -3.00 19.32
C ASP A 181 19.84 -2.17 18.25
N SER A 182 20.07 -2.78 17.09
CA SER A 182 20.85 -2.17 16.01
C SER A 182 20.51 -2.73 14.63
N LEU A 183 20.55 -1.86 13.60
CA LEU A 183 20.49 -2.28 12.19
C LEU A 183 21.70 -3.17 11.79
N ALA A 184 22.76 -3.20 12.58
CA ALA A 184 23.94 -4.06 12.36
C ALA A 184 23.67 -5.55 12.64
N GLU A 185 22.53 -5.89 13.24
CA GLU A 185 22.15 -7.29 13.46
C GLU A 185 21.61 -7.97 12.19
N LEU A 186 21.26 -7.17 11.18
CA LEU A 186 20.53 -7.64 10.00
C LEU A 186 21.45 -7.80 8.79
N GLU A 187 21.34 -8.94 8.10
CA GLU A 187 21.86 -9.15 6.75
C GLU A 187 20.87 -8.61 5.71
N VAL A 188 21.26 -7.59 4.97
CA VAL A 188 20.33 -6.85 4.11
C VAL A 188 20.74 -6.93 2.65
N GLY A 189 19.80 -7.38 1.80
CA GLY A 189 19.90 -7.28 0.35
C GLY A 189 19.43 -5.92 -0.15
N VAL A 190 20.15 -5.30 -1.07
CA VAL A 190 19.73 -4.08 -1.75
C VAL A 190 19.45 -4.41 -3.20
N ALA A 191 18.23 -4.09 -3.67
CA ALA A 191 17.83 -4.43 -5.04
C ALA A 191 17.13 -3.25 -5.74
N TRP A 192 17.16 -3.28 -7.09
CA TRP A 192 16.39 -2.41 -7.98
C TRP A 192 16.68 -0.90 -7.88
N LEU A 193 17.80 -0.51 -7.29
CA LEU A 193 18.20 0.91 -7.27
C LEU A 193 18.38 1.48 -8.67
N ASP A 194 18.88 0.67 -9.61
CA ASP A 194 19.06 1.01 -11.02
C ASP A 194 17.74 1.33 -11.76
N ARG A 195 16.61 0.93 -11.20
CA ARG A 195 15.27 1.14 -11.76
C ARG A 195 14.62 2.46 -11.33
N ALA A 196 15.24 3.17 -10.39
CA ALA A 196 14.72 4.43 -9.88
C ALA A 196 15.38 5.65 -10.53
N GLU A 197 14.61 6.75 -10.63
CA GLU A 197 15.13 8.06 -11.02
C GLU A 197 16.27 8.53 -10.11
N PRO A 198 17.18 9.38 -10.61
CA PRO A 198 18.46 9.64 -9.93
C PRO A 198 18.35 10.11 -8.48
N LEU A 199 17.42 11.03 -8.15
CA LEU A 199 17.31 11.52 -6.77
C LEU A 199 16.59 10.50 -5.87
N VAL A 200 15.56 9.81 -6.35
CA VAL A 200 14.92 8.70 -5.61
C VAL A 200 15.96 7.61 -5.32
N ARG A 201 16.75 7.21 -6.33
CA ARG A 201 17.83 6.24 -6.18
C ARG A 201 18.84 6.69 -5.11
N GLY A 202 19.27 7.94 -5.17
CA GLY A 202 20.21 8.50 -4.19
C GLY A 202 19.67 8.43 -2.77
N ARG A 203 18.40 8.82 -2.55
CA ARG A 203 17.78 8.78 -1.21
C ARG A 203 17.59 7.36 -0.68
N VAL A 204 17.22 6.42 -1.54
CA VAL A 204 17.09 5.02 -1.15
C VAL A 204 18.47 4.39 -0.87
N ALA A 205 19.50 4.75 -1.65
CA ALA A 205 20.86 4.32 -1.39
C ALA A 205 21.37 4.86 -0.04
N GLU A 206 21.18 6.16 0.25
CA GLU A 206 21.50 6.77 1.54
C GLU A 206 20.82 6.05 2.72
N ALA A 207 19.54 5.69 2.57
CA ALA A 207 18.81 4.91 3.56
C ALA A 207 19.38 3.49 3.72
N ALA A 208 19.76 2.84 2.61
CA ALA A 208 20.41 1.53 2.63
C ALA A 208 21.78 1.56 3.30
N GLU A 209 22.52 2.68 3.20
CA GLU A 209 23.82 2.85 3.85
C GLU A 209 23.76 2.78 5.37
N LEU A 210 22.59 3.00 5.97
CA LEU A 210 22.39 2.87 7.42
C LEU A 210 22.38 1.43 7.91
N PHE A 211 22.34 0.44 7.00
CA PHE A 211 22.51 -0.98 7.31
C PHE A 211 23.99 -1.39 7.10
N PRO A 212 24.78 -1.64 8.18
CA PRO A 212 26.20 -1.96 8.05
C PRO A 212 26.50 -3.25 7.29
N ARG A 213 25.60 -4.25 7.40
CA ARG A 213 25.76 -5.58 6.78
C ARG A 213 24.83 -5.70 5.56
N ARG A 214 25.07 -4.86 4.55
CA ARG A 214 24.31 -4.88 3.30
C ARG A 214 25.15 -5.37 2.12
N ARG A 215 24.45 -5.95 1.14
CA ARG A 215 25.02 -6.33 -0.16
C ARG A 215 24.02 -6.11 -1.29
N ASP A 216 24.51 -5.77 -2.47
CA ASP A 216 23.68 -5.74 -3.67
C ASP A 216 23.25 -7.15 -4.06
N VAL A 217 21.97 -7.31 -4.39
CA VAL A 217 21.40 -8.59 -4.80
C VAL A 217 20.59 -8.46 -6.08
N SER A 218 20.67 -9.48 -6.92
CA SER A 218 19.80 -9.60 -8.09
C SER A 218 18.48 -10.26 -7.68
N PHE A 219 17.51 -9.44 -7.24
CA PHE A 219 16.19 -9.96 -6.85
C PHE A 219 15.27 -10.04 -8.08
N PRO A 220 14.57 -11.16 -8.33
CA PRO A 220 13.76 -11.35 -9.52
C PRO A 220 12.52 -10.46 -9.52
N LEU A 221 12.02 -10.11 -10.72
CA LEU A 221 10.68 -9.57 -10.92
C LEU A 221 9.77 -10.68 -11.46
N PRO A 222 8.45 -10.67 -11.13
CA PRO A 222 7.52 -11.62 -11.69
C PRO A 222 7.29 -11.37 -13.19
N GLU A 223 7.34 -12.41 -13.99
CA GLU A 223 7.06 -12.38 -15.42
C GLU A 223 6.00 -13.40 -15.77
N GLY A 224 5.04 -13.03 -16.63
CA GLY A 224 3.99 -13.92 -17.10
C GLY A 224 2.95 -14.32 -16.03
N VAL A 225 2.88 -13.64 -14.90
CA VAL A 225 2.02 -14.00 -13.75
C VAL A 225 0.66 -13.29 -13.75
N SER A 226 0.48 -12.28 -14.59
CA SER A 226 -0.66 -11.36 -14.53
C SER A 226 -2.02 -12.05 -14.68
N ALA A 227 -2.10 -13.14 -15.44
CA ALA A 227 -3.37 -13.84 -15.67
C ALA A 227 -3.93 -14.48 -14.38
N VAL A 228 -3.11 -14.76 -13.35
CA VAL A 228 -3.59 -15.20 -12.04
C VAL A 228 -4.41 -14.10 -11.39
N PHE A 229 -3.81 -12.91 -11.26
CA PHE A 229 -4.48 -11.73 -10.71
C PHE A 229 -5.75 -11.37 -11.49
N LEU A 230 -5.67 -11.34 -12.83
CA LEU A 230 -6.81 -10.99 -13.67
C LEU A 230 -7.97 -11.98 -13.54
N ARG A 231 -7.70 -13.28 -13.40
CA ARG A 231 -8.73 -14.30 -13.19
C ARG A 231 -9.43 -14.09 -11.85
N GLU A 232 -8.68 -13.84 -10.78
CA GLU A 232 -9.27 -13.59 -9.46
C GLU A 232 -10.12 -12.31 -9.46
N VAL A 233 -9.69 -11.25 -10.14
CA VAL A 233 -10.51 -10.04 -10.32
C VAL A 233 -11.80 -10.35 -11.06
N ALA A 234 -11.76 -11.14 -12.13
CA ALA A 234 -12.98 -11.57 -12.85
C ALA A 234 -13.93 -12.34 -11.94
N GLU A 235 -13.42 -13.22 -11.08
CA GLU A 235 -14.22 -13.96 -10.10
C GLU A 235 -14.84 -13.04 -9.04
N SER A 236 -14.09 -12.06 -8.52
CA SER A 236 -14.59 -11.09 -7.53
C SER A 236 -15.73 -10.21 -8.09
N HIS A 237 -15.73 -9.98 -9.40
CA HIS A 237 -16.78 -9.21 -10.08
C HIS A 237 -17.87 -10.08 -10.74
N ARG A 238 -17.85 -11.41 -10.50
CA ARG A 238 -18.89 -12.30 -11.02
C ARG A 238 -20.28 -11.88 -10.52
N GLY A 239 -21.23 -11.74 -11.43
CA GLY A 239 -22.59 -11.23 -11.12
C GLY A 239 -22.72 -9.70 -11.12
N LEU A 240 -21.60 -8.98 -11.26
CA LEU A 240 -21.60 -7.52 -11.44
C LEU A 240 -21.18 -7.13 -12.87
N PHE A 241 -20.22 -7.84 -13.43
CA PHE A 241 -19.69 -7.60 -14.76
C PHE A 241 -19.77 -8.89 -15.61
N PRO A 242 -20.21 -8.83 -16.88
CA PRO A 242 -20.50 -7.62 -17.67
C PRO A 242 -21.92 -7.06 -17.53
N GLU A 243 -22.80 -7.65 -16.71
CA GLU A 243 -24.23 -7.30 -16.62
C GLU A 243 -24.46 -5.81 -16.35
N HIS A 244 -23.67 -5.22 -15.44
CA HIS A 244 -23.74 -3.80 -15.08
C HIS A 244 -22.56 -2.98 -15.61
N ALA A 245 -21.97 -3.37 -16.74
CA ALA A 245 -20.74 -2.75 -17.27
C ALA A 245 -20.83 -1.21 -17.41
N GLU A 246 -22.01 -0.69 -17.75
CA GLU A 246 -22.21 0.76 -17.96
C GLU A 246 -22.18 1.58 -16.67
N ALA A 247 -22.32 0.95 -15.50
CA ALA A 247 -22.24 1.62 -14.22
C ALA A 247 -20.80 1.75 -13.69
N TYR A 248 -19.85 1.04 -14.31
CA TYR A 248 -18.43 1.17 -14.02
C TYR A 248 -17.82 2.38 -14.73
N GLY A 249 -16.86 3.01 -14.10
CA GLY A 249 -16.00 3.98 -14.77
C GLY A 249 -15.20 3.35 -15.91
N ASP A 250 -14.94 4.12 -16.98
CA ASP A 250 -14.30 3.63 -18.22
C ASP A 250 -12.97 2.89 -17.98
N ASN A 251 -12.18 3.38 -17.02
CA ASN A 251 -10.90 2.79 -16.66
C ASN A 251 -11.07 1.37 -16.11
N VAL A 252 -11.94 1.18 -15.10
CA VAL A 252 -12.18 -0.12 -14.47
C VAL A 252 -12.92 -1.05 -15.43
N ARG A 253 -13.91 -0.55 -16.18
CA ARG A 253 -14.61 -1.30 -17.22
C ARG A 253 -13.65 -1.89 -18.26
N THR A 254 -12.68 -1.09 -18.73
CA THR A 254 -11.66 -1.54 -19.68
C THR A 254 -10.79 -2.65 -19.10
N LYS A 255 -10.38 -2.51 -17.83
CA LYS A 255 -9.60 -3.53 -17.12
C LYS A 255 -10.38 -4.82 -16.92
N LEU A 256 -11.64 -4.74 -16.49
CA LEU A 256 -12.53 -5.91 -16.32
C LEU A 256 -12.75 -6.66 -17.62
N GLY A 257 -12.89 -5.95 -18.74
CA GLY A 257 -12.96 -6.58 -20.07
C GLY A 257 -11.74 -7.46 -20.37
N ARG A 258 -10.55 -7.09 -19.91
CA ARG A 258 -9.32 -7.91 -20.01
C ARG A 258 -9.35 -9.09 -19.03
N CYS A 259 -9.92 -8.88 -17.83
CA CYS A 259 -10.01 -9.92 -16.80
C CYS A 259 -10.88 -11.09 -17.25
N VAL A 260 -12.06 -10.83 -17.80
CA VAL A 260 -12.99 -11.88 -18.28
C VAL A 260 -12.50 -12.56 -19.56
N ALA A 261 -11.54 -11.99 -20.26
CA ALA A 261 -10.95 -12.57 -21.47
C ALA A 261 -9.82 -13.58 -21.18
N VAL A 262 -9.39 -13.74 -19.92
CA VAL A 262 -8.32 -14.69 -19.54
C VAL A 262 -8.79 -16.12 -19.77
N SER A 263 -8.10 -16.86 -20.65
CA SER A 263 -8.38 -18.29 -20.88
C SER A 263 -7.86 -19.16 -19.73
N ASP A 264 -8.41 -20.38 -19.62
CA ASP A 264 -7.91 -21.36 -18.62
C ASP A 264 -6.45 -21.74 -18.89
N ALA A 265 -6.05 -21.80 -20.16
CA ALA A 265 -4.67 -22.08 -20.54
C ALA A 265 -3.70 -20.98 -20.09
N ASP A 266 -4.07 -19.69 -20.27
CA ASP A 266 -3.26 -18.56 -19.81
C ASP A 266 -3.19 -18.51 -18.28
N PHE A 267 -4.31 -18.78 -17.59
CA PHE A 267 -4.36 -18.86 -16.14
C PHE A 267 -3.41 -19.95 -15.59
N GLU A 268 -3.49 -21.17 -16.14
CA GLU A 268 -2.64 -22.28 -15.70
C GLU A 268 -1.16 -22.05 -16.02
N ALA A 269 -0.85 -21.41 -17.16
CA ALA A 269 0.51 -21.01 -17.47
C ALA A 269 1.03 -19.95 -16.48
N ALA A 270 0.22 -18.94 -16.19
CA ALA A 270 0.61 -17.88 -15.25
C ALA A 270 0.74 -18.40 -13.80
N ARG A 271 -0.10 -19.37 -13.39
CA ARG A 271 0.01 -20.01 -12.07
C ARG A 271 1.36 -20.71 -11.89
N ARG A 272 1.80 -21.47 -12.92
CA ARG A 272 3.13 -22.09 -12.89
C ARG A 272 4.26 -21.05 -12.85
N GLN A 273 4.13 -19.94 -13.58
CA GLN A 273 5.12 -18.85 -13.53
C GLN A 273 5.17 -18.17 -12.16
N LEU A 274 4.04 -18.05 -11.47
CA LEU A 274 3.98 -17.50 -10.11
C LEU A 274 4.70 -18.43 -9.10
N GLU A 275 4.53 -19.73 -9.21
CA GLU A 275 5.26 -20.72 -8.40
C GLU A 275 6.77 -20.64 -8.62
N LEU A 276 7.21 -20.64 -9.89
CA LEU A 276 8.62 -20.46 -10.25
C LEU A 276 9.19 -19.11 -9.79
N TYR A 277 8.39 -18.06 -9.79
CA TYR A 277 8.78 -16.77 -9.25
C TYR A 277 9.01 -16.85 -7.74
N ARG A 278 8.11 -17.52 -7.00
CA ARG A 278 8.22 -17.72 -5.55
C ARG A 278 9.50 -18.50 -5.18
N GLU A 279 9.81 -19.55 -5.91
CA GLU A 279 11.04 -20.33 -5.73
C GLU A 279 12.30 -19.46 -5.96
N ARG A 280 12.37 -18.76 -7.09
CA ARG A 280 13.51 -17.85 -7.41
C ARG A 280 13.66 -16.70 -6.44
N ALA A 281 12.55 -16.16 -5.93
CA ALA A 281 12.57 -15.11 -4.92
C ALA A 281 13.11 -15.64 -3.59
N ALA A 282 12.71 -16.84 -3.17
CA ALA A 282 13.23 -17.49 -1.97
C ALA A 282 14.73 -17.78 -2.09
N GLU A 283 15.21 -18.28 -3.24
CA GLU A 283 16.63 -18.51 -3.51
C GLU A 283 17.44 -17.19 -3.47
N ALA A 284 16.92 -16.12 -4.09
CA ALA A 284 17.58 -14.81 -4.08
C ALA A 284 17.61 -14.14 -2.70
N PHE A 285 16.74 -14.54 -1.80
CA PHE A 285 16.64 -14.05 -0.42
C PHE A 285 17.50 -14.87 0.56
N ASP A 286 18.08 -15.99 0.14
CA ASP A 286 18.86 -16.85 1.03
C ASP A 286 20.01 -16.10 1.71
N GLY A 287 20.12 -16.31 3.04
CA GLY A 287 21.10 -15.63 3.88
C GLY A 287 20.83 -14.13 4.08
N LEU A 288 19.60 -13.65 3.86
CA LEU A 288 19.16 -12.30 4.16
C LEU A 288 18.10 -12.30 5.27
N ASP A 289 18.08 -11.22 6.03
CA ASP A 289 17.01 -10.90 6.98
C ASP A 289 15.96 -9.97 6.37
N LEU A 290 16.41 -9.02 5.54
CA LEU A 290 15.58 -8.05 4.86
C LEU A 290 16.07 -7.75 3.44
N LEU A 291 15.14 -7.27 2.62
CA LEU A 291 15.41 -6.65 1.34
C LEU A 291 15.04 -5.16 1.41
N VAL A 292 15.92 -4.31 0.89
CA VAL A 292 15.71 -2.87 0.73
C VAL A 292 15.60 -2.54 -0.75
N THR A 293 14.53 -1.86 -1.13
CA THR A 293 14.26 -1.43 -2.51
C THR A 293 13.65 -0.03 -2.53
N PRO A 294 13.62 0.67 -3.67
CA PRO A 294 12.70 1.79 -3.83
C PRO A 294 11.25 1.30 -3.73
N THR A 295 10.37 2.07 -3.08
CA THR A 295 8.91 1.80 -3.11
C THR A 295 8.34 2.12 -4.49
N LEU A 296 8.70 3.28 -5.03
CA LEU A 296 8.39 3.73 -6.39
C LEU A 296 9.70 4.09 -7.11
N ALA A 297 9.70 3.94 -8.42
CA ALA A 297 10.84 4.33 -9.26
C ALA A 297 11.00 5.87 -9.36
N PHE A 298 9.98 6.62 -9.02
CA PHE A 298 9.87 8.07 -9.16
C PHE A 298 9.00 8.66 -8.05
N VAL A 299 9.06 9.98 -7.85
CA VAL A 299 8.17 10.69 -6.93
C VAL A 299 6.71 10.69 -7.44
N ALA A 300 5.76 11.11 -6.61
CA ALA A 300 4.35 11.17 -6.99
C ALA A 300 4.17 11.74 -8.41
N PRO A 301 3.64 10.97 -9.38
CA PRO A 301 3.44 11.44 -10.75
C PRO A 301 2.36 12.55 -10.83
N PRO A 302 2.24 13.28 -11.94
CA PRO A 302 1.15 14.22 -12.14
C PRO A 302 -0.22 13.59 -11.91
N ALA A 303 -1.17 14.36 -11.39
CA ALA A 303 -2.55 13.92 -11.24
C ALA A 303 -3.13 13.54 -12.61
N MET A 304 -3.80 12.38 -12.68
CA MET A 304 -4.34 11.83 -13.92
C MET A 304 -5.69 11.18 -13.69
N LYS A 305 -6.53 11.23 -14.71
CA LYS A 305 -7.85 10.57 -14.70
C LYS A 305 -7.78 9.12 -15.15
N ASP A 306 -6.78 8.77 -15.93
CA ASP A 306 -6.57 7.42 -16.45
C ASP A 306 -5.16 6.94 -16.16
N ASP A 307 -5.04 5.75 -15.59
CA ASP A 307 -3.78 5.15 -15.16
C ASP A 307 -3.28 4.02 -16.10
N LEU A 308 -4.01 3.70 -17.17
CA LEU A 308 -3.73 2.54 -18.03
C LEU A 308 -2.31 2.56 -18.60
N GLN A 309 -1.78 3.74 -18.91
CA GLN A 309 -0.45 3.87 -19.53
C GLN A 309 0.71 3.75 -18.54
N ILE A 310 0.50 4.16 -17.28
CA ILE A 310 1.58 4.21 -16.29
C ILE A 310 1.45 3.16 -15.19
N ARG A 311 0.32 2.44 -15.13
CA ARG A 311 0.03 1.49 -14.06
C ARG A 311 1.17 0.50 -13.85
N GLU A 312 1.67 -0.12 -14.92
CA GLU A 312 2.74 -1.11 -14.84
C GLU A 312 4.04 -0.51 -14.27
N ALA A 313 4.37 0.72 -14.63
CA ALA A 313 5.54 1.41 -14.10
C ALA A 313 5.40 1.71 -12.60
N VAL A 314 4.20 2.10 -12.16
CA VAL A 314 3.92 2.45 -10.76
C VAL A 314 3.92 1.22 -9.85
N ILE A 315 3.30 0.10 -10.26
CA ILE A 315 3.22 -1.12 -9.43
C ILE A 315 4.47 -1.99 -9.51
N ARG A 316 5.40 -1.70 -10.41
CA ARG A 316 6.53 -2.57 -10.77
C ARG A 316 7.35 -3.04 -9.57
N LEU A 317 7.53 -2.17 -8.56
CA LEU A 317 8.37 -2.44 -7.39
C LEU A 317 7.55 -2.82 -6.15
N THR A 318 6.22 -2.74 -6.21
CA THR A 318 5.32 -3.10 -5.10
C THR A 318 4.56 -4.40 -5.34
N TYR A 319 4.03 -4.62 -6.56
CA TYR A 319 3.28 -5.81 -6.93
C TYR A 319 4.03 -7.15 -6.70
N PRO A 320 5.36 -7.24 -6.90
CA PRO A 320 6.11 -8.46 -6.63
C PRO A 320 5.84 -9.06 -5.25
N PHE A 321 5.75 -8.21 -4.22
CA PHE A 321 5.56 -8.64 -2.83
C PHE A 321 4.10 -8.96 -2.47
N ASN A 322 3.13 -8.61 -3.31
CA ASN A 322 1.78 -9.17 -3.22
C ASN A 322 1.75 -10.61 -3.73
N GLY A 323 2.40 -10.89 -4.87
CA GLY A 323 2.53 -12.25 -5.42
C GLY A 323 3.29 -13.22 -4.51
N LEU A 324 4.23 -12.72 -3.71
CA LEU A 324 4.96 -13.49 -2.70
C LEU A 324 4.18 -13.62 -1.38
N GLY A 325 3.22 -12.75 -1.11
CA GLY A 325 2.55 -12.66 0.20
C GLY A 325 3.47 -12.14 1.32
N TRP A 326 4.61 -11.55 1.01
CA TRP A 326 5.63 -11.10 1.96
C TRP A 326 5.31 -9.73 2.54
N PRO A 327 5.57 -9.47 3.84
CA PRO A 327 5.38 -8.16 4.44
C PRO A 327 6.30 -7.13 3.80
N ALA A 328 5.77 -5.92 3.57
CA ALA A 328 6.51 -4.83 2.95
C ALA A 328 6.05 -3.47 3.51
N LEU A 329 7.00 -2.64 3.91
CA LEU A 329 6.79 -1.33 4.50
C LEU A 329 7.37 -0.24 3.60
N ALA A 330 6.57 0.76 3.27
CA ALA A 330 7.01 1.99 2.63
C ALA A 330 7.32 3.05 3.68
N LEU A 331 8.53 3.62 3.63
CA LEU A 331 9.02 4.63 4.57
C LEU A 331 9.58 5.83 3.81
N PRO A 332 9.15 7.08 4.09
CA PRO A 332 9.78 8.27 3.52
C PRO A 332 11.27 8.36 3.88
N CYS A 333 12.14 8.60 2.90
CA CYS A 333 13.59 8.63 3.11
C CYS A 333 14.26 9.92 2.64
N GLY A 334 13.51 11.00 2.50
CA GLY A 334 14.01 12.33 2.16
C GLY A 334 13.39 12.92 0.91
N ALA A 335 13.70 14.18 0.63
CA ALA A 335 13.20 14.87 -0.55
C ALA A 335 13.98 14.45 -1.81
N ALA A 336 13.26 14.23 -2.90
CA ALA A 336 13.80 13.90 -4.22
C ALA A 336 13.34 14.94 -5.27
N GLU A 337 13.02 14.49 -6.48
CA GLU A 337 12.62 15.36 -7.59
C GLU A 337 11.48 16.30 -7.17
N LEU A 338 11.61 17.56 -7.51
CA LEU A 338 10.64 18.63 -7.20
C LEU A 338 10.40 18.86 -5.69
N GLY A 339 11.28 18.37 -4.82
CA GLY A 339 11.09 18.44 -3.37
C GLY A 339 10.06 17.47 -2.81
N LEU A 340 9.55 16.55 -3.63
CA LEU A 340 8.61 15.52 -3.23
C LEU A 340 9.34 14.34 -2.54
N PRO A 341 8.67 13.56 -1.67
CA PRO A 341 9.32 12.50 -0.94
C PRO A 341 9.75 11.34 -1.84
N ALA A 342 10.98 10.86 -1.63
CA ALA A 342 11.37 9.50 -1.96
C ALA A 342 10.89 8.55 -0.86
N SER A 343 10.68 7.29 -1.22
CA SER A 343 10.26 6.25 -0.28
C SER A 343 11.09 4.98 -0.47
N VAL A 344 11.75 4.55 0.61
CA VAL A 344 12.40 3.26 0.70
C VAL A 344 11.37 2.19 1.09
N GLN A 345 11.51 0.99 0.57
CA GLN A 345 10.70 -0.16 0.91
C GLN A 345 11.55 -1.21 1.63
N LEU A 346 11.14 -1.60 2.84
CA LEU A 346 11.71 -2.72 3.58
C LEU A 346 10.80 -3.94 3.43
N VAL A 347 11.39 -5.08 3.10
CA VAL A 347 10.64 -6.32 2.84
C VAL A 347 11.28 -7.47 3.59
N GLY A 348 10.47 -8.32 4.20
CA GLY A 348 10.88 -9.58 4.79
C GLY A 348 10.14 -10.76 4.18
N PRO A 349 10.57 -12.02 4.42
CA PRO A 349 9.80 -13.19 4.02
C PRO A 349 8.49 -13.28 4.80
N ALA A 350 7.54 -14.11 4.34
CA ALA A 350 6.27 -14.31 5.04
C ALA A 350 6.49 -14.63 6.53
N GLY A 351 5.78 -13.93 7.41
CA GLY A 351 5.92 -14.04 8.88
C GLY A 351 7.00 -13.14 9.50
N ALA A 352 7.77 -12.38 8.70
CA ALA A 352 8.79 -11.47 9.23
C ALA A 352 8.25 -10.06 9.58
N ASP A 353 6.96 -9.91 9.77
CA ASP A 353 6.28 -8.63 10.03
C ASP A 353 6.91 -7.84 11.16
N ALA A 354 7.18 -8.49 12.30
CA ALA A 354 7.79 -7.88 13.47
C ALA A 354 9.21 -7.35 13.16
N ARG A 355 10.03 -8.13 12.44
CA ARG A 355 11.38 -7.74 12.04
C ARG A 355 11.36 -6.55 11.07
N VAL A 356 10.45 -6.55 10.10
CA VAL A 356 10.29 -5.42 9.15
C VAL A 356 9.93 -4.14 9.89
N LEU A 357 8.99 -4.19 10.84
CA LEU A 357 8.58 -3.02 11.63
C LEU A 357 9.69 -2.55 12.58
N ALA A 358 10.38 -3.45 13.28
CA ALA A 358 11.48 -3.10 14.17
C ALA A 358 12.64 -2.43 13.41
N ALA A 359 13.03 -3.01 12.28
CA ALA A 359 14.06 -2.41 11.41
C ALA A 359 13.64 -1.06 10.84
N ALA A 360 12.37 -0.93 10.44
CA ALA A 360 11.83 0.32 9.93
C ALA A 360 11.81 1.43 11.01
N ALA A 361 11.49 1.11 12.27
CA ALA A 361 11.50 2.06 13.37
C ALA A 361 12.91 2.59 13.65
N LEU A 362 13.93 1.71 13.66
CA LEU A 362 15.32 2.12 13.79
C LEU A 362 15.78 2.96 12.60
N LEU A 363 15.42 2.58 11.39
CA LEU A 363 15.76 3.34 10.18
C LEU A 363 15.12 4.72 10.20
N GLU A 364 13.84 4.83 10.53
CA GLU A 364 13.10 6.09 10.67
C GLU A 364 13.79 7.03 11.66
N TRP A 365 14.16 6.50 12.82
CA TRP A 365 14.89 7.28 13.86
C TRP A 365 16.24 7.79 13.35
N GLN A 366 17.03 6.98 12.64
CA GLN A 366 18.32 7.37 12.08
C GLN A 366 18.16 8.41 10.98
N LEU A 367 17.22 8.25 10.06
CA LEU A 367 16.89 9.23 9.01
C LEU A 367 16.46 10.57 9.62
N GLY A 368 15.65 10.56 10.68
CA GLY A 368 15.24 11.76 11.39
C GLY A 368 16.40 12.47 12.11
N ARG A 369 17.44 11.76 12.57
CA ARG A 369 18.65 12.34 13.12
C ARG A 369 19.53 12.96 12.05
N ALA A 370 19.73 12.29 10.93
CA ALA A 370 20.52 12.78 9.82
C ALA A 370 19.97 14.11 9.27
N ALA A 371 18.63 14.20 9.12
CA ALA A 371 17.95 15.42 8.69
C ALA A 371 18.16 16.60 9.65
N ARG A 372 18.25 16.37 10.97
CA ARG A 372 18.51 17.41 11.99
C ARG A 372 19.99 17.76 12.12
N GLY A 373 20.89 16.79 11.94
CA GLY A 373 22.35 17.00 12.05
C GLY A 373 22.97 17.76 10.86
N GLY A 374 22.35 17.69 9.69
CA GLY A 374 22.77 18.46 8.50
C GLY A 374 22.48 19.96 8.55
N SER A 375 21.71 20.43 9.54
CA SER A 375 21.32 21.85 9.70
C SER A 375 22.31 22.69 10.55
N SER A 376 23.40 22.12 11.02
CA SER A 376 24.42 22.82 11.83
C SER A 376 25.73 23.03 11.07
N ALA A 377 25.68 23.74 9.93
CA ALA A 377 26.86 24.47 9.47
C ALA A 377 26.77 25.91 10.01
N PRO A 378 27.71 26.40 10.81
CA PRO A 378 27.70 27.77 11.22
C PRO A 378 27.96 28.65 9.99
N VAL A 379 27.05 29.61 9.77
CA VAL A 379 27.32 30.75 8.90
C VAL A 379 28.42 31.54 9.59
N GLY A 380 29.65 31.42 9.04
CA GLY A 380 30.77 32.29 9.35
C GLY A 380 30.75 33.53 8.47
#